data_cd7f95c3e89932fcc8f7bcc669fbb629
#
_entry.id   cd7f95c3e89932fcc8f7bcc669fbb629
#
_cell.length_a   1.000
_cell.length_b   1.000
_cell.length_c   1.000
_cell.angle_alpha   90.00
_cell.angle_beta   90.00
_cell.angle_gamma   90.00
#
_symmetry.space_group_name_H-M   'P 1'
#
loop_
_entity.id
_entity.type
_entity.pdbx_description
1 polymer ?
#
loop_
_entity_poly.entity_id
_entity_poly.type
_entity_poly.pdbx_seq_one_letter_code
_entity_poly.pdbx_strand_id
1 'polypeptide(L)'
;MTTKNLKEEINMENKYYIIRGDRSGVFFGQIAGRNGQEVELRNVRKLWYWDGACAVEQLAVDGVTNPSSCNFTVVVPEMVVTDAIQILPCSDKAAKILGEVKVWKR
;
A
#
# COMPACT_ATOMS: atom_id res chain seq x y z
N MET A 1 -25.82 3.45 -14.90
CA MET A 1 -24.88 4.41 -14.34
C MET A 1 -24.45 4.08 -12.95
N THR A 2 -25.38 4.12 -12.03
CA THR A 2 -25.08 3.84 -10.62
C THR A 2 -24.48 2.47 -10.41
N THR A 3 -24.95 1.45 -11.13
CA THR A 3 -24.42 0.09 -10.99
C THR A 3 -22.94 0.02 -11.37
N LYS A 4 -22.57 0.68 -12.45
CA LYS A 4 -21.18 0.72 -12.88
C LYS A 4 -20.30 1.46 -11.87
N ASN A 5 -20.78 2.62 -11.42
CA ASN A 5 -20.05 3.41 -10.44
C ASN A 5 -19.87 2.64 -9.14
N LEU A 6 -20.90 1.95 -8.71
CA LEU A 6 -20.86 1.14 -7.50
C LEU A 6 -19.84 0.01 -7.63
N LYS A 7 -19.77 -0.64 -8.79
CA LYS A 7 -18.78 -1.68 -9.06
C LYS A 7 -17.37 -1.13 -8.99
N GLU A 8 -17.14 0.05 -9.57
CA GLU A 8 -15.84 0.68 -9.55
C GLU A 8 -15.43 1.04 -8.11
N GLU A 9 -16.36 1.55 -7.33
CA GLU A 9 -16.12 1.88 -5.93
C GLU A 9 -15.72 0.63 -5.14
N ILE A 10 -16.44 -0.48 -5.32
CA ILE A 10 -16.13 -1.73 -4.64
C ILE A 10 -14.74 -2.22 -5.03
N ASN A 11 -14.40 -2.16 -6.32
CA ASN A 11 -13.08 -2.56 -6.78
C ASN A 11 -12.00 -1.67 -6.20
N MET A 12 -12.24 -0.37 -6.11
CA MET A 12 -11.29 0.56 -5.51
C MET A 12 -11.10 0.31 -4.03
N GLU A 13 -12.19 -0.01 -3.32
CA GLU A 13 -12.12 -0.32 -1.89
C GLU A 13 -11.27 -1.54 -1.59
N ASN A 14 -11.27 -2.53 -2.48
CA ASN A 14 -10.51 -3.76 -2.31
C ASN A 14 -9.12 -3.68 -2.92
N LYS A 15 -8.81 -2.58 -3.59
CA LYS A 15 -7.53 -2.42 -4.26
C LYS A 15 -6.49 -1.91 -3.29
N TYR A 16 -5.28 -2.42 -3.44
CA TYR A 16 -4.15 -1.98 -2.64
C TYR A 16 -3.23 -1.08 -3.46
N TYR A 17 -2.57 -0.19 -2.77
CA TYR A 17 -1.70 0.81 -3.35
C TYR A 17 -0.40 0.90 -2.59
N ILE A 18 0.66 1.28 -3.30
CA ILE A 18 1.87 1.78 -2.66
C ILE A 18 1.73 3.30 -2.56
N ILE A 19 1.92 3.82 -1.37
CA ILE A 19 1.90 5.26 -1.12
C ILE A 19 3.28 5.67 -0.63
N ARG A 20 3.91 6.59 -1.32
CA ARG A 20 5.17 7.14 -0.90
C ARG A 20 4.98 8.52 -0.31
N GLY A 21 5.36 8.69 0.95
CA GLY A 21 5.40 9.98 1.61
C GLY A 21 6.76 10.64 1.41
N ASP A 22 6.77 11.96 1.47
CA ASP A 22 8.02 12.73 1.34
C ASP A 22 8.96 12.43 2.51
N ARG A 23 8.42 12.41 3.72
CA ARG A 23 9.18 12.13 4.95
C ARG A 23 8.64 10.96 5.73
N SER A 24 7.37 10.66 5.57
CA SER A 24 6.70 9.63 6.39
C SER A 24 7.11 8.21 6.05
N GLY A 25 7.57 7.96 4.84
CA GLY A 25 8.02 6.64 4.42
C GLY A 25 7.17 6.05 3.30
N VAL A 26 7.19 4.72 3.19
CA VAL A 26 6.47 3.99 2.16
C VAL A 26 5.44 3.09 2.81
N PHE A 27 4.23 3.08 2.27
CA PHE A 27 3.09 2.36 2.85
C PHE A 27 2.41 1.49 1.81
N PHE A 28 1.82 0.42 2.30
CA PHE A 28 1.01 -0.49 1.49
C PHE A 28 -0.37 -0.57 2.16
N GLY A 29 -1.41 -0.19 1.44
CA GLY A 29 -2.74 -0.19 2.01
C GLY A 29 -3.82 0.19 1.02
N GLN A 30 -5.04 0.29 1.52
CA GLN A 30 -6.21 0.67 0.74
C GLN A 30 -6.48 2.16 0.95
N ILE A 31 -7.01 2.82 -0.07
CA ILE A 31 -7.31 4.25 0.00
C ILE A 31 -8.80 4.41 0.28
N ALA A 32 -9.11 5.12 1.37
CA ALA A 32 -10.48 5.46 1.74
C ALA A 32 -10.87 6.85 1.25
N GLY A 33 -9.90 7.75 1.13
CA GLY A 33 -10.16 9.10 0.66
C GLY A 33 -8.85 9.84 0.41
N ARG A 34 -8.96 10.98 -0.29
CA ARG A 34 -7.77 11.76 -0.62
C ARG A 34 -8.13 13.22 -0.77
N ASN A 35 -7.27 14.09 -0.26
CA ASN A 35 -7.37 15.53 -0.44
C ASN A 35 -5.94 16.06 -0.63
N GLY A 36 -5.54 16.30 -1.88
CA GLY A 36 -4.19 16.71 -2.19
C GLY A 36 -3.18 15.64 -1.75
N GLN A 37 -2.23 16.04 -0.91
CA GLN A 37 -1.23 15.13 -0.36
C GLN A 37 -1.71 14.37 0.87
N GLU A 38 -2.90 14.69 1.34
CA GLU A 38 -3.48 13.98 2.48
C GLU A 38 -4.26 12.78 1.98
N VAL A 39 -3.87 11.58 2.41
CA VAL A 39 -4.48 10.34 1.98
C VAL A 39 -4.94 9.57 3.20
N GLU A 40 -6.22 9.21 3.22
CA GLU A 40 -6.80 8.36 4.26
C GLU A 40 -6.65 6.92 3.82
N LEU A 41 -6.00 6.13 4.66
CA LEU A 41 -5.68 4.74 4.37
C LEU A 41 -6.39 3.80 5.33
N ARG A 42 -6.67 2.60 4.84
CA ARG A 42 -7.21 1.50 5.64
C ARG A 42 -6.39 0.24 5.41
N ASN A 43 -6.34 -0.60 6.44
CA ASN A 43 -5.62 -1.88 6.40
C ASN A 43 -4.21 -1.66 5.88
N VAL A 44 -3.53 -0.70 6.47
CA VAL A 44 -2.27 -0.16 5.98
C VAL A 44 -1.11 -0.62 6.85
N ARG A 45 0.01 -0.90 6.20
CA ARG A 45 1.25 -1.21 6.90
C ARG A 45 2.38 -0.40 6.30
N LYS A 46 3.35 -0.03 7.13
CA LYS A 46 4.53 0.68 6.67
C LYS A 46 5.57 -0.34 6.22
N LEU A 47 6.15 -0.08 5.05
CA LEU A 47 7.24 -0.88 4.51
C LEU A 47 8.55 -0.26 5.02
N TRP A 48 8.90 -0.59 6.26
CA TRP A 48 10.03 0.02 6.93
C TRP A 48 11.35 -0.35 6.25
N TYR A 49 11.47 -1.60 5.82
CA TYR A 49 12.61 -2.09 5.06
C TYR A 49 12.15 -3.20 4.14
N TRP A 50 12.65 -3.22 2.92
CA TRP A 50 12.35 -4.32 2.01
C TRP A 50 13.61 -4.76 1.26
N ASP A 51 13.58 -6.03 0.82
CA ASP A 51 14.62 -6.66 0.03
C ASP A 51 13.94 -7.40 -1.13
N GLY A 52 14.50 -7.23 -2.32
CA GLY A 52 13.97 -7.89 -3.50
C GLY A 52 13.10 -7.00 -4.40
N ALA A 53 13.26 -5.69 -4.27
CA ALA A 53 12.71 -4.72 -5.19
C ALA A 53 13.65 -3.51 -5.24
N CYS A 54 13.90 -2.96 -6.41
CA CYS A 54 14.86 -1.87 -6.55
C CYS A 54 14.24 -0.49 -6.29
N ALA A 55 12.90 -0.39 -6.40
CA ALA A 55 12.21 0.90 -6.24
C ALA A 55 10.75 0.67 -5.89
N VAL A 56 10.05 1.75 -5.49
CA VAL A 56 8.62 1.67 -5.16
C VAL A 56 7.79 1.23 -6.37
N GLU A 57 8.22 1.56 -7.57
CA GLU A 57 7.55 1.12 -8.79
C GLU A 57 7.56 -0.40 -8.90
N GLN A 58 8.69 -1.03 -8.62
CA GLN A 58 8.77 -2.48 -8.64
C GLN A 58 7.95 -3.11 -7.52
N LEU A 59 7.92 -2.48 -6.34
CA LEU A 59 7.04 -2.94 -5.27
C LEU A 59 5.59 -3.04 -5.74
N ALA A 60 5.12 -2.04 -6.47
CA ALA A 60 3.73 -1.99 -6.93
C ALA A 60 3.45 -3.02 -8.03
N VAL A 61 4.41 -3.31 -8.90
CA VAL A 61 4.23 -4.22 -10.04
C VAL A 61 4.52 -5.67 -9.67
N ASP A 62 5.62 -5.92 -8.97
CA ASP A 62 6.13 -7.27 -8.72
C ASP A 62 6.09 -7.71 -7.26
N GLY A 63 5.94 -6.78 -6.32
CA GLY A 63 6.12 -7.08 -4.91
C GLY A 63 7.60 -7.21 -4.58
N VAL A 64 7.93 -8.14 -3.68
CA VAL A 64 9.32 -8.41 -3.27
C VAL A 64 9.67 -9.86 -3.55
N THR A 65 10.93 -10.11 -3.90
CA THR A 65 11.41 -11.48 -4.16
C THR A 65 11.96 -12.14 -2.90
N ASN A 66 12.19 -11.38 -1.84
CA ASN A 66 12.78 -11.90 -0.62
C ASN A 66 11.96 -11.47 0.61
N PRO A 67 10.70 -11.95 0.72
CA PRO A 67 9.79 -11.48 1.77
C PRO A 67 10.28 -11.76 3.19
N SER A 68 11.06 -12.83 3.39
CA SER A 68 11.56 -13.14 4.73
C SER A 68 12.59 -12.13 5.25
N SER A 69 13.15 -11.31 4.37
CA SER A 69 14.13 -10.28 4.74
C SER A 69 13.51 -8.88 4.82
N CYS A 70 12.19 -8.78 4.73
CA CYS A 70 11.49 -7.51 4.79
C CYS A 70 11.00 -7.22 6.21
N ASN A 71 11.00 -5.93 6.58
CA ASN A 71 10.48 -5.48 7.87
C ASN A 71 9.23 -4.61 7.59
N PHE A 72 8.08 -5.26 7.56
CA PHE A 72 6.80 -4.59 7.37
C PHE A 72 6.05 -4.58 8.70
N THR A 73 5.48 -3.44 9.04
CA THR A 73 4.82 -3.26 10.35
C THR A 73 3.52 -4.03 10.45
N VAL A 74 2.93 -4.01 11.63
CA VAL A 74 1.56 -4.52 11.84
C VAL A 74 0.61 -3.77 10.89
N VAL A 75 -0.50 -4.41 10.57
CA VAL A 75 -1.56 -3.76 9.79
C VAL A 75 -2.33 -2.83 10.70
N VAL A 76 -2.38 -1.55 10.33
CA VAL A 76 -3.11 -0.53 11.07
C VAL A 76 -4.46 -0.36 10.38
N PRO A 77 -5.59 -0.42 11.13
CA PRO A 77 -6.91 -0.31 10.50
C PRO A 77 -7.13 1.00 9.76
N GLU A 78 -6.66 2.11 10.33
CA GLU A 78 -6.84 3.44 9.75
C GLU A 78 -5.59 4.28 9.98
N MET A 79 -5.22 5.04 8.96
CA MET A 79 -4.05 5.92 9.03
C MET A 79 -4.26 7.07 8.05
N VAL A 80 -3.80 8.26 8.43
CA VAL A 80 -3.75 9.40 7.52
C VAL A 80 -2.28 9.72 7.25
N VAL A 81 -1.91 9.72 5.98
CA VAL A 81 -0.60 10.17 5.52
C VAL A 81 -0.78 11.57 4.96
N THR A 82 -0.01 12.54 5.45
CA THR A 82 -0.23 13.94 5.10
C THR A 82 0.77 14.48 4.07
N ASP A 83 1.72 13.68 3.66
CA ASP A 83 2.79 14.10 2.76
C ASP A 83 2.97 13.14 1.59
N ALA A 84 1.88 12.58 1.09
CA ALA A 84 1.94 11.64 -0.03
C ALA A 84 2.38 12.36 -1.30
N ILE A 85 3.44 11.86 -1.92
CA ILE A 85 3.99 12.43 -3.15
C ILE A 85 3.88 11.48 -4.33
N GLN A 86 3.53 10.21 -4.06
CA GLN A 86 3.39 9.21 -5.12
C GLN A 86 2.42 8.13 -4.66
N ILE A 87 1.48 7.79 -5.53
CA ILE A 87 0.48 6.75 -5.28
C ILE A 87 0.49 5.81 -6.48
N LEU A 88 0.76 4.53 -6.24
CA LEU A 88 0.85 3.53 -7.29
C LEU A 88 -0.12 2.39 -7.00
N PRO A 89 -1.05 2.09 -7.91
CA PRO A 89 -1.88 0.90 -7.74
C PRO A 89 -1.03 -0.37 -7.83
N CYS A 90 -1.28 -1.30 -6.94
CA CYS A 90 -0.58 -2.58 -6.95
C CYS A 90 -1.23 -3.55 -7.93
N SER A 91 -0.40 -4.36 -8.60
CA SER A 91 -0.92 -5.53 -9.31
C SER A 91 -1.48 -6.53 -8.29
N ASP A 92 -2.33 -7.43 -8.76
CA ASP A 92 -2.87 -8.48 -7.89
C ASP A 92 -1.76 -9.34 -7.30
N LYS A 93 -0.76 -9.65 -8.12
CA LYS A 93 0.43 -10.39 -7.70
C LYS A 93 1.17 -9.66 -6.59
N ALA A 94 1.44 -8.37 -6.78
CA ALA A 94 2.17 -7.58 -5.79
C ALA A 94 1.38 -7.44 -4.50
N ALA A 95 0.08 -7.17 -4.59
CA ALA A 95 -0.78 -7.02 -3.42
C ALA A 95 -0.78 -8.30 -2.58
N LYS A 96 -0.83 -9.46 -3.22
CA LYS A 96 -0.78 -10.73 -2.51
C LYS A 96 0.56 -10.91 -1.80
N ILE A 97 1.66 -10.71 -2.51
CA ILE A 97 3.00 -10.88 -1.94
C ILE A 97 3.22 -9.93 -0.76
N LEU A 98 2.91 -8.64 -0.96
CA LEU A 98 3.14 -7.63 0.07
C LEU A 98 2.23 -7.82 1.28
N GLY A 99 1.01 -8.27 1.04
CA GLY A 99 0.05 -8.53 2.12
C GLY A 99 0.42 -9.73 2.97
N GLU A 100 1.13 -10.70 2.41
CA GLU A 100 1.50 -11.94 3.10
C GLU A 100 2.85 -11.86 3.81
N VAL A 101 3.59 -10.77 3.65
CA VAL A 101 4.86 -10.60 4.37
C VAL A 101 4.58 -10.63 5.87
N LYS A 102 5.38 -11.43 6.58
CA LYS A 102 5.22 -11.62 8.02
C LYS A 102 5.36 -10.29 8.77
N VAL A 103 4.53 -10.12 9.78
CA VAL A 103 4.59 -8.91 10.62
C VAL A 103 5.91 -8.83 11.37
N TRP A 104 6.56 -7.67 11.28
CA TRP A 104 7.78 -7.34 12.01
C TRP A 104 7.38 -6.51 13.23
N LYS A 105 7.52 -7.09 14.40
CA LYS A 105 7.23 -6.42 15.66
C LYS A 105 7.97 -7.08 16.81
N ARG A 106 8.05 -6.39 17.89
CA ARG A 106 8.62 -6.91 19.14
C ARG A 106 7.56 -7.51 20.02
#